data_4ce05e30ae8f4c40120f54f3b0f39859
#
_entry.id   4ce05e30ae8f4c40120f54f3b0f39859
#
_cell.length_a   1.000
_cell.length_b   1.000
_cell.length_c   1.000
_cell.angle_alpha   90.00
_cell.angle_beta   90.00
_cell.angle_gamma   90.00
#
_symmetry.space_group_name_H-M   'P 1'
#
loop_
_entity.id
_entity.type
_entity.pdbx_description
1 polymer ?
#
loop_
_entity_poly.entity_id
_entity_poly.type
_entity_poly.pdbx_seq_one_letter_code
_entity_poly.pdbx_strand_id
1 'polypeptide(L)'
;MKSYTKQKTSLKTSAFGYVGVLKDGTCGGYEELTLFMDCEDRRPNSEQHGWTGDSFVDHNKNVTLKFCFVPNSFKRTNYDFAVLNVTSTVPYGVSKITRHFDNEDKSNANKLFKNNISLRKNRYFHQIGGNLFYKNTVLSFLYYPRVNRSNPPSSLGFPYGVLGRFGDSRGHVYTDDEDRGNINWCNLSNKRTKSNIPNIMDIGRDTKLYISRISI
;
A
#
# COMPACT_ATOMS: atom_id res chain seq x y z
N MET A 1 24.81 -27.80 -22.80
CA MET A 1 24.48 -27.15 -21.52
C MET A 1 24.57 -25.64 -21.68
N LYS A 2 23.45 -24.91 -21.67
CA LYS A 2 23.45 -23.43 -21.69
C LYS A 2 23.46 -22.93 -20.27
N SER A 3 24.55 -22.29 -19.91
CA SER A 3 24.71 -21.62 -18.60
C SER A 3 23.81 -20.40 -18.54
N TYR A 4 22.77 -20.44 -17.71
CA TYR A 4 21.96 -19.27 -17.35
C TYR A 4 22.70 -18.47 -16.28
N THR A 5 23.41 -17.46 -16.69
CA THR A 5 23.95 -16.44 -15.77
C THR A 5 22.77 -15.63 -15.22
N LYS A 6 22.39 -15.85 -13.96
CA LYS A 6 21.53 -14.94 -13.21
C LYS A 6 22.24 -13.59 -13.10
N GLN A 7 21.82 -12.61 -13.91
CA GLN A 7 22.19 -11.22 -13.66
C GLN A 7 21.63 -10.82 -12.27
N LYS A 8 22.52 -10.73 -11.30
CA LYS A 8 22.27 -9.98 -10.07
C LYS A 8 22.14 -8.49 -10.46
N THR A 9 20.94 -8.01 -10.67
CA THR A 9 20.66 -6.58 -10.72
C THR A 9 21.08 -5.99 -9.37
N SER A 10 22.20 -5.28 -9.35
CA SER A 10 22.60 -4.51 -8.16
C SER A 10 21.51 -3.47 -7.94
N LEU A 11 20.83 -3.57 -6.80
CA LEU A 11 19.85 -2.58 -6.34
C LEU A 11 20.55 -1.22 -6.29
N LYS A 12 20.26 -0.34 -7.25
CA LYS A 12 20.69 1.05 -7.19
C LYS A 12 20.10 1.64 -5.92
N THR A 13 20.92 1.97 -4.93
CA THR A 13 20.48 2.63 -3.70
C THR A 13 19.89 3.99 -4.06
N SER A 14 18.57 4.14 -3.89
CA SER A 14 17.94 5.45 -4.00
C SER A 14 18.30 6.30 -2.78
N ALA A 15 18.63 7.57 -3.00
CA ALA A 15 18.88 8.54 -1.93
C ALA A 15 17.68 8.70 -0.97
N PHE A 16 16.47 8.34 -1.41
CA PHE A 16 15.22 8.45 -0.65
C PHE A 16 14.67 7.09 -0.18
N GLY A 17 15.42 6.00 -0.37
CA GLY A 17 15.00 4.65 0.03
C GLY A 17 14.00 3.99 -0.93
N TYR A 18 13.14 3.10 -0.40
CA TYR A 18 12.22 2.28 -1.18
C TYR A 18 10.76 2.53 -0.79
N VAL A 19 9.88 2.35 -1.76
CA VAL A 19 8.43 2.44 -1.61
C VAL A 19 7.74 1.24 -2.24
N GLY A 20 6.50 0.95 -1.83
CA GLY A 20 5.63 -0.04 -2.46
C GLY A 20 4.62 0.65 -3.36
N VAL A 21 4.63 0.30 -4.64
CA VAL A 21 3.56 0.63 -5.59
C VAL A 21 2.66 -0.58 -5.77
N LEU A 22 1.36 -0.39 -6.00
CA LEU A 22 0.44 -1.50 -6.22
C LEU A 22 0.83 -2.26 -7.49
N LYS A 23 0.89 -3.59 -7.39
CA LYS A 23 1.28 -4.47 -8.46
C LYS A 23 0.20 -4.54 -9.55
N ASP A 24 0.63 -4.52 -10.82
CA ASP A 24 -0.20 -4.72 -12.00
C ASP A 24 0.49 -5.74 -12.95
N GLY A 25 0.20 -7.02 -12.72
CA GLY A 25 0.75 -8.16 -13.43
C GLY A 25 2.22 -8.46 -13.12
N THR A 26 3.12 -7.50 -13.27
CA THR A 26 4.57 -7.68 -13.07
C THR A 26 5.17 -6.61 -12.17
N CYS A 27 6.29 -6.92 -11.54
CA CYS A 27 7.12 -5.96 -10.81
C CYS A 27 8.39 -5.54 -11.59
N GLY A 28 8.52 -5.88 -12.87
CA GLY A 28 9.67 -5.48 -13.69
C GLY A 28 11.03 -5.92 -13.12
N GLY A 29 11.08 -7.04 -12.40
CA GLY A 29 12.28 -7.56 -11.74
C GLY A 29 12.50 -7.07 -10.31
N TYR A 30 11.66 -6.17 -9.80
CA TYR A 30 11.65 -5.79 -8.38
C TYR A 30 10.98 -6.87 -7.50
N GLU A 31 11.24 -6.80 -6.20
CA GLU A 31 10.64 -7.71 -5.22
C GLU A 31 9.13 -7.44 -5.06
N GLU A 32 8.38 -8.52 -4.81
CA GLU A 32 6.95 -8.46 -4.51
C GLU A 32 6.71 -8.51 -3.00
N LEU A 33 5.77 -7.71 -2.54
CA LEU A 33 5.24 -7.71 -1.18
C LEU A 33 3.74 -7.96 -1.24
N THR A 34 3.28 -9.01 -0.57
CA THR A 34 1.85 -9.32 -0.41
C THR A 34 1.45 -9.20 1.04
N LEU A 35 0.47 -8.36 1.30
CA LEU A 35 -0.16 -8.16 2.59
C LEU A 35 -1.57 -8.76 2.56
N PHE A 36 -1.82 -9.73 3.41
CA PHE A 36 -3.14 -10.28 3.68
C PHE A 36 -3.66 -9.71 5.01
N MET A 37 -4.81 -9.06 4.95
CA MET A 37 -5.54 -8.53 6.10
C MET A 37 -6.77 -9.39 6.33
N ASP A 38 -6.85 -9.95 7.52
CA ASP A 38 -7.99 -10.72 8.03
C ASP A 38 -9.01 -9.71 8.56
N CYS A 39 -10.05 -9.48 7.80
CA CYS A 39 -11.06 -8.48 8.12
C CYS A 39 -12.14 -9.04 9.06
N GLU A 40 -13.17 -8.26 9.38
CA GLU A 40 -14.26 -8.64 10.28
C GLU A 40 -14.97 -9.93 9.83
N ASP A 41 -15.04 -10.95 10.68
CA ASP A 41 -15.69 -12.24 10.40
C ASP A 41 -17.22 -12.20 10.55
N ARG A 42 -17.74 -11.27 11.34
CA ARG A 42 -19.11 -11.24 11.77
C ARG A 42 -20.03 -10.40 10.92
N ARG A 43 -20.28 -10.67 9.71
CA ARG A 43 -20.97 -9.90 8.67
C ARG A 43 -20.01 -9.10 7.82
N PRO A 44 -19.01 -9.77 7.28
CA PRO A 44 -17.95 -9.10 6.55
C PRO A 44 -18.52 -8.42 5.30
N ASN A 45 -18.08 -7.19 5.06
CA ASN A 45 -18.53 -6.40 3.91
C ASN A 45 -17.41 -5.77 3.09
N SER A 46 -16.16 -6.21 3.31
CA SER A 46 -15.04 -5.76 2.45
C SER A 46 -15.36 -5.97 0.98
N GLU A 47 -15.02 -5.02 0.14
CA GLU A 47 -15.33 -5.04 -1.29
C GLU A 47 -14.25 -4.37 -2.13
N GLN A 48 -14.27 -4.67 -3.43
CA GLN A 48 -13.46 -3.98 -4.42
C GLN A 48 -14.32 -3.56 -5.61
N HIS A 49 -14.00 -2.41 -6.18
CA HIS A 49 -14.66 -1.90 -7.37
C HIS A 49 -13.65 -1.28 -8.33
N GLY A 50 -13.90 -1.47 -9.63
CA GLY A 50 -13.05 -0.94 -10.68
C GLY A 50 -11.68 -1.61 -10.71
N TRP A 51 -10.67 -0.88 -11.15
CA TRP A 51 -9.33 -1.40 -11.30
C TRP A 51 -8.54 -1.33 -9.95
N THR A 52 -8.03 -2.45 -9.49
CA THR A 52 -7.28 -2.58 -8.23
C THR A 52 -5.90 -3.23 -8.41
N GLY A 53 -5.44 -3.38 -9.67
CA GLY A 53 -4.24 -4.15 -9.98
C GLY A 53 -4.40 -5.62 -9.60
N ASP A 54 -3.35 -6.20 -9.05
CA ASP A 54 -3.36 -7.58 -8.52
C ASP A 54 -3.91 -7.69 -7.09
N SER A 55 -4.31 -6.58 -6.47
CA SER A 55 -4.95 -6.57 -5.15
C SER A 55 -6.41 -6.99 -5.26
N PHE A 56 -6.92 -7.72 -4.27
CA PHE A 56 -8.27 -8.27 -4.32
C PHE A 56 -8.89 -8.47 -2.94
N VAL A 57 -10.22 -8.61 -2.93
CA VAL A 57 -11.01 -9.08 -1.80
C VAL A 57 -11.47 -10.51 -2.10
N ASP A 58 -11.19 -11.43 -1.20
CA ASP A 58 -11.56 -12.83 -1.38
C ASP A 58 -13.05 -13.12 -1.04
N HIS A 59 -13.46 -14.38 -1.19
CA HIS A 59 -14.84 -14.80 -0.89
C HIS A 59 -15.21 -14.71 0.60
N ASN A 60 -14.21 -14.74 1.50
CA ASN A 60 -14.37 -14.53 2.93
C ASN A 60 -14.31 -13.05 3.32
N LYS A 61 -14.24 -12.15 2.33
CA LYS A 61 -14.14 -10.70 2.52
C LYS A 61 -12.83 -10.22 3.14
N ASN A 62 -11.80 -11.05 3.14
CA ASN A 62 -10.45 -10.63 3.51
C ASN A 62 -9.79 -9.86 2.38
N VAL A 63 -8.91 -8.95 2.72
CA VAL A 63 -8.24 -8.06 1.76
C VAL A 63 -6.81 -8.49 1.53
N THR A 64 -6.42 -8.66 0.26
CA THR A 64 -5.04 -8.87 -0.15
C THR A 64 -4.55 -7.67 -0.94
N LEU A 65 -3.55 -6.97 -0.42
CA LEU A 65 -2.84 -5.90 -1.14
C LEU A 65 -1.50 -6.42 -1.63
N LYS A 66 -1.23 -6.23 -2.93
CA LYS A 66 0.03 -6.63 -3.56
C LYS A 66 0.81 -5.42 -4.03
N PHE A 67 2.08 -5.36 -3.69
CA PHE A 67 2.97 -4.25 -4.01
C PHE A 67 4.23 -4.73 -4.71
N CYS A 68 4.78 -3.88 -5.56
CA CYS A 68 6.14 -3.97 -6.05
C CYS A 68 7.02 -3.02 -5.23
N PHE A 69 8.18 -3.50 -4.81
CA PHE A 69 9.11 -2.82 -3.94
C PHE A 69 10.15 -2.08 -4.78
N VAL A 70 9.94 -0.79 -5.02
CA VAL A 70 10.74 -0.01 -5.99
C VAL A 70 11.55 1.11 -5.31
N PRO A 71 12.68 1.55 -5.90
CA PRO A 71 13.39 2.73 -5.42
C PRO A 71 12.47 3.96 -5.46
N ASN A 72 12.51 4.79 -4.40
CA ASN A 72 11.71 6.00 -4.36
C ASN A 72 12.31 7.08 -5.28
N SER A 73 11.76 7.19 -6.49
CA SER A 73 12.06 8.23 -7.48
C SER A 73 10.88 9.18 -7.72
N PHE A 74 9.82 9.05 -6.90
CA PHE A 74 8.59 9.80 -7.08
C PHE A 74 8.76 11.29 -6.81
N LYS A 75 8.03 12.09 -7.60
CA LYS A 75 7.95 13.53 -7.49
C LYS A 75 6.48 13.95 -7.40
N ARG A 76 6.21 15.09 -6.78
CA ARG A 76 4.88 15.68 -6.79
C ARG A 76 4.46 16.05 -8.20
N THR A 77 3.18 15.87 -8.51
CA THR A 77 2.57 16.06 -9.83
C THR A 77 1.33 16.95 -9.73
N ASN A 78 0.55 17.06 -10.79
CA ASN A 78 -0.77 17.69 -10.76
C ASN A 78 -1.87 16.82 -10.10
N TYR A 79 -1.51 15.66 -9.56
CA TYR A 79 -2.42 14.76 -8.84
C TYR A 79 -1.95 14.55 -7.41
N ASP A 80 -2.92 14.37 -6.50
CA ASP A 80 -2.66 13.81 -5.19
C ASP A 80 -2.49 12.31 -5.32
N PHE A 81 -1.43 11.76 -4.75
CA PHE A 81 -1.23 10.31 -4.69
C PHE A 81 -0.40 9.90 -3.46
N ALA A 82 -0.48 8.61 -3.12
CA ALA A 82 0.38 8.05 -2.09
C ALA A 82 0.89 6.66 -2.50
N VAL A 83 2.06 6.31 -1.97
CA VAL A 83 2.71 5.01 -2.13
C VAL A 83 3.05 4.44 -0.75
N LEU A 84 3.10 3.12 -0.62
CA LEU A 84 3.48 2.49 0.65
C LEU A 84 4.89 2.93 1.04
N ASN A 85 5.04 3.48 2.24
CA ASN A 85 6.36 3.82 2.77
C ASN A 85 7.07 2.56 3.25
N VAL A 86 8.21 2.28 2.68
CA VAL A 86 9.01 1.11 3.04
C VAL A 86 10.25 1.49 3.83
N THR A 87 10.77 2.69 3.62
CA THR A 87 11.90 3.24 4.36
C THR A 87 11.52 4.54 5.06
N SER A 88 12.30 4.93 6.04
CA SER A 88 11.96 6.05 6.93
C SER A 88 12.13 7.45 6.34
N THR A 89 12.73 7.60 5.16
CA THR A 89 13.00 8.94 4.60
C THR A 89 11.76 9.53 3.93
N VAL A 90 11.31 10.67 4.44
CA VAL A 90 10.21 11.45 3.87
C VAL A 90 10.79 12.58 3.03
N PRO A 91 10.58 12.62 1.70
CA PRO A 91 11.10 13.68 0.85
C PRO A 91 10.51 15.06 1.20
N TYR A 92 11.24 16.12 0.87
CA TYR A 92 10.74 17.49 1.07
C TYR A 92 9.40 17.75 0.37
N GLY A 93 8.46 18.33 1.10
CA GLY A 93 7.11 18.62 0.61
C GLY A 93 6.20 17.40 0.46
N VAL A 94 6.62 16.24 0.97
CA VAL A 94 5.84 15.00 1.07
C VAL A 94 5.42 14.81 2.53
N SER A 95 4.24 14.29 2.77
CA SER A 95 3.72 14.00 4.11
C SER A 95 3.69 12.50 4.36
N LYS A 96 3.80 12.08 5.62
CA LYS A 96 3.61 10.69 6.01
C LYS A 96 2.18 10.49 6.50
N ILE A 97 1.48 9.52 5.93
CA ILE A 97 0.21 9.01 6.43
C ILE A 97 0.49 7.70 7.14
N THR A 98 -0.05 7.51 8.33
CA THR A 98 -0.03 6.22 9.02
C THR A 98 -1.47 5.85 9.36
N ARG A 99 -1.94 4.74 8.83
CA ARG A 99 -3.27 4.19 9.07
C ARG A 99 -3.16 2.90 9.86
N HIS A 100 -3.90 2.82 10.95
CA HIS A 100 -4.12 1.63 11.74
C HIS A 100 -5.48 1.05 11.32
N PHE A 101 -5.45 -0.20 10.87
CA PHE A 101 -6.62 -1.02 10.54
C PHE A 101 -6.84 -1.94 11.73
N ASP A 102 -8.00 -1.85 12.33
CA ASP A 102 -8.42 -2.71 13.44
C ASP A 102 -9.03 -3.98 12.86
N ASN A 103 -8.17 -4.95 12.58
CA ASN A 103 -8.55 -6.21 11.96
C ASN A 103 -9.24 -7.14 12.97
N GLU A 104 -9.73 -8.31 12.51
CA GLU A 104 -10.37 -9.33 13.33
C GLU A 104 -9.60 -9.65 14.61
N ASP A 105 -10.27 -9.57 15.75
CA ASP A 105 -9.70 -9.79 17.08
C ASP A 105 -9.57 -11.25 17.47
N LYS A 106 -10.45 -12.10 16.94
CA LYS A 106 -10.47 -13.53 17.23
C LYS A 106 -9.85 -14.29 16.07
N SER A 107 -8.89 -15.14 16.37
CA SER A 107 -8.26 -16.02 15.37
C SER A 107 -7.59 -15.27 14.20
N ASN A 108 -7.14 -14.02 14.42
CA ASN A 108 -6.56 -13.18 13.40
C ASN A 108 -5.44 -13.87 12.60
N ALA A 109 -5.62 -13.95 11.30
CA ALA A 109 -4.73 -14.63 10.35
C ALA A 109 -3.92 -13.67 9.47
N ASN A 110 -3.77 -12.39 9.84
CA ASN A 110 -2.95 -11.42 9.10
C ASN A 110 -1.58 -11.98 8.72
N LYS A 111 -1.20 -11.83 7.45
CA LYS A 111 0.05 -12.38 6.90
C LYS A 111 0.77 -11.37 6.03
N LEU A 112 2.09 -11.46 6.02
CA LEU A 112 2.95 -10.74 5.10
C LEU A 112 3.85 -11.74 4.36
N PHE A 113 3.95 -11.57 3.05
CA PHE A 113 4.84 -12.34 2.20
C PHE A 113 5.75 -11.39 1.41
N LYS A 114 7.01 -11.78 1.28
CA LYS A 114 7.95 -11.16 0.36
C LYS A 114 8.40 -12.22 -0.64
N ASN A 115 8.17 -11.99 -1.95
CA ASN A 115 8.41 -12.99 -3.00
C ASN A 115 7.81 -14.37 -2.67
N ASN A 116 6.56 -14.39 -2.18
CA ASN A 116 5.82 -15.59 -1.71
C ASN A 116 6.42 -16.31 -0.50
N ILE A 117 7.44 -15.75 0.15
CA ILE A 117 7.99 -16.27 1.40
C ILE A 117 7.30 -15.59 2.58
N SER A 118 6.62 -16.37 3.44
CA SER A 118 5.97 -15.83 4.63
C SER A 118 7.02 -15.22 5.57
N LEU A 119 6.82 -13.96 5.92
CA LEU A 119 7.66 -13.26 6.89
C LEU A 119 7.10 -13.47 8.30
N ARG A 120 7.88 -14.07 9.17
CA ARG A 120 7.50 -14.20 10.59
C ARG A 120 7.41 -12.82 11.25
N LYS A 121 6.40 -12.63 12.10
CA LYS A 121 5.82 -11.39 12.64
C LYS A 121 6.77 -10.34 13.26
N ASN A 122 8.06 -10.59 13.53
CA ASN A 122 8.79 -9.77 14.51
C ASN A 122 10.06 -9.01 14.07
N ARG A 123 10.60 -9.16 12.86
CA ARG A 123 11.85 -8.46 12.49
C ARG A 123 11.79 -7.59 11.25
N TYR A 124 10.93 -7.89 10.29
CA TYR A 124 10.92 -7.21 8.98
C TYR A 124 9.89 -6.08 8.87
N PHE A 125 8.91 -6.03 9.77
CA PHE A 125 7.85 -5.03 9.73
C PHE A 125 8.30 -3.60 10.03
N HIS A 126 9.26 -3.43 10.94
CA HIS A 126 9.86 -2.12 11.19
C HIS A 126 10.58 -1.55 9.95
N GLN A 127 11.06 -2.42 9.06
CA GLN A 127 11.76 -2.04 7.83
C GLN A 127 10.81 -1.73 6.67
N ILE A 128 9.54 -2.11 6.75
CA ILE A 128 8.55 -1.96 5.67
C ILE A 128 7.56 -0.81 5.97
N GLY A 129 7.86 0.03 6.94
CA GLY A 129 7.04 1.21 7.27
C GLY A 129 5.66 0.89 7.86
N GLY A 130 5.41 -0.35 8.24
CA GLY A 130 4.21 -0.80 8.91
C GLY A 130 4.51 -1.77 10.05
N ASN A 131 3.62 -1.81 11.02
CA ASN A 131 3.64 -2.80 12.10
C ASN A 131 2.39 -3.67 11.96
N LEU A 132 2.56 -4.98 11.75
CA LEU A 132 1.50 -5.94 12.08
C LEU A 132 1.59 -6.22 13.57
N PHE A 133 0.67 -5.67 14.33
CA PHE A 133 0.41 -6.15 15.67
C PHE A 133 -0.32 -7.51 15.57
N TYR A 134 -0.37 -8.28 16.64
CA TYR A 134 -0.97 -9.61 16.67
C TYR A 134 -2.41 -9.67 16.17
N LYS A 135 -3.11 -8.54 16.12
CA LYS A 135 -4.52 -8.39 15.79
C LYS A 135 -4.80 -7.32 14.73
N ASN A 136 -3.92 -6.36 14.54
CA ASN A 136 -4.18 -5.18 13.74
C ASN A 136 -3.06 -4.91 12.74
N THR A 137 -3.38 -4.22 11.65
CA THR A 137 -2.43 -3.82 10.62
C THR A 137 -2.16 -2.33 10.71
N VAL A 138 -0.89 -1.94 10.71
CA VAL A 138 -0.51 -0.51 10.61
C VAL A 138 0.31 -0.32 9.35
N LEU A 139 -0.17 0.50 8.43
CA LEU A 139 0.53 0.86 7.19
C LEU A 139 0.90 2.34 7.21
N SER A 140 2.10 2.62 6.74
CA SER A 140 2.55 3.99 6.48
C SER A 140 2.67 4.24 5.00
N PHE A 141 2.23 5.41 4.56
CA PHE A 141 2.29 5.85 3.17
C PHE A 141 3.01 7.18 3.07
N LEU A 142 3.70 7.41 1.96
CA LEU A 142 4.19 8.72 1.56
C LEU A 142 3.13 9.38 0.69
N TYR A 143 2.58 10.49 1.16
CA TYR A 143 1.59 11.29 0.47
C TYR A 143 2.25 12.44 -0.27
N TYR A 144 2.09 12.45 -1.57
CA TYR A 144 2.58 13.46 -2.50
C TYR A 144 1.42 14.40 -2.84
N PRO A 145 1.31 15.56 -2.18
CA PRO A 145 0.27 16.52 -2.50
C PRO A 145 0.48 17.11 -3.89
N ARG A 146 -0.62 17.38 -4.57
CA ARG A 146 -0.59 17.95 -5.92
C ARG A 146 0.16 19.28 -5.97
N VAL A 147 0.77 19.53 -7.11
CA VAL A 147 1.41 20.80 -7.46
C VAL A 147 1.07 21.11 -8.92
N ASN A 148 1.25 22.34 -9.33
CA ASN A 148 1.02 22.72 -10.75
C ASN A 148 2.18 22.22 -11.64
N ARG A 149 2.22 20.90 -11.88
CA ARG A 149 3.20 20.25 -12.76
C ARG A 149 2.51 19.10 -13.50
N SER A 150 2.71 19.00 -14.81
CA SER A 150 2.02 18.05 -15.69
C SER A 150 2.69 16.66 -15.80
N ASN A 151 3.74 16.37 -15.05
CA ASN A 151 4.43 15.10 -15.17
C ASN A 151 3.66 13.97 -14.44
N PRO A 152 3.64 12.75 -14.98
CA PRO A 152 3.13 11.58 -14.26
C PRO A 152 3.98 11.28 -13.02
N PRO A 153 3.48 10.47 -12.05
CA PRO A 153 4.19 10.18 -10.80
C PRO A 153 5.62 9.67 -10.98
N SER A 154 5.86 8.69 -11.80
CA SER A 154 7.20 8.21 -12.21
C SER A 154 7.05 7.15 -13.28
N SER A 155 8.00 7.02 -14.21
CA SER A 155 8.07 5.85 -15.10
C SER A 155 8.96 4.78 -14.48
N LEU A 156 8.40 3.59 -14.28
CA LEU A 156 9.11 2.44 -13.73
C LEU A 156 9.46 1.39 -14.80
N GLY A 157 9.03 1.61 -16.06
CA GLY A 157 9.20 0.66 -17.16
C GLY A 157 8.20 -0.51 -17.13
N PHE A 158 7.22 -0.47 -16.25
CA PHE A 158 6.09 -1.42 -16.17
C PHE A 158 4.87 -0.70 -15.58
N PRO A 159 3.62 -1.17 -15.86
CA PRO A 159 2.41 -0.59 -15.30
C PRO A 159 2.31 -0.89 -13.79
N TYR A 160 1.77 0.05 -13.02
CA TYR A 160 1.61 -0.08 -11.58
C TYR A 160 0.46 0.79 -11.06
N GLY A 161 0.07 0.61 -9.82
CA GLY A 161 -0.91 1.45 -9.15
C GLY A 161 -0.32 2.28 -8.02
N VAL A 162 -0.98 3.39 -7.74
CA VAL A 162 -0.76 4.22 -6.55
C VAL A 162 -2.09 4.44 -5.83
N LEU A 163 -2.04 4.77 -4.55
CA LEU A 163 -3.24 5.30 -3.90
C LEU A 163 -3.53 6.69 -4.49
N GLY A 164 -4.71 6.86 -5.04
CA GLY A 164 -5.11 8.09 -5.72
C GLY A 164 -6.45 7.94 -6.42
N ARG A 165 -7.03 9.05 -6.88
CA ARG A 165 -8.31 9.09 -7.60
C ARG A 165 -8.20 9.97 -8.84
N PHE A 166 -7.45 9.50 -9.84
CA PHE A 166 -7.23 10.20 -11.09
C PHE A 166 -7.09 9.22 -12.27
N GLY A 167 -7.13 9.74 -13.50
CA GLY A 167 -7.06 8.92 -14.72
C GLY A 167 -8.32 8.10 -14.96
N ASP A 168 -8.30 7.32 -16.05
CA ASP A 168 -9.45 6.54 -16.52
C ASP A 168 -9.51 5.15 -15.87
N SER A 169 -8.34 4.51 -15.65
CA SER A 169 -8.24 3.22 -14.96
C SER A 169 -8.06 3.42 -13.46
N ARG A 170 -9.17 3.35 -12.73
CA ARG A 170 -9.22 3.56 -11.28
C ARG A 170 -10.21 2.63 -10.61
N GLY A 171 -10.02 2.43 -9.31
CA GLY A 171 -10.92 1.67 -8.47
C GLY A 171 -10.73 1.98 -7.00
N HIS A 172 -11.23 1.11 -6.15
CA HIS A 172 -11.00 1.17 -4.72
C HIS A 172 -11.07 -0.22 -4.08
N VAL A 173 -10.42 -0.34 -2.95
CA VAL A 173 -10.58 -1.44 -2.01
C VAL A 173 -11.14 -0.86 -0.73
N TYR A 174 -12.21 -1.46 -0.24
CA TYR A 174 -12.85 -1.17 1.04
C TYR A 174 -12.51 -2.29 2.01
N THR A 175 -11.98 -1.96 3.17
CA THR A 175 -11.68 -2.89 4.25
C THR A 175 -12.73 -2.75 5.34
N ASP A 176 -13.36 -3.85 5.69
CA ASP A 176 -14.25 -3.95 6.84
C ASP A 176 -13.42 -4.25 8.07
N ASP A 177 -13.33 -3.28 8.95
CA ASP A 177 -12.53 -3.38 10.16
C ASP A 177 -13.42 -3.81 11.36
N GLU A 178 -12.86 -4.25 12.47
CA GLU A 178 -13.56 -4.78 13.66
C GLU A 178 -14.73 -3.89 14.12
N ASP A 179 -15.91 -4.47 14.23
CA ASP A 179 -17.14 -3.78 14.62
C ASP A 179 -17.22 -3.47 16.11
N ARG A 180 -16.60 -4.29 16.96
CA ARG A 180 -16.65 -4.16 18.40
C ARG A 180 -15.33 -3.66 18.96
N GLY A 181 -15.38 -2.53 19.63
CA GLY A 181 -14.19 -1.95 20.23
C GLY A 181 -13.23 -1.32 19.24
N ASN A 182 -13.71 -1.01 18.02
CA ASN A 182 -12.91 -0.46 16.94
C ASN A 182 -12.00 0.69 17.39
N ILE A 183 -10.69 0.49 17.25
CA ILE A 183 -9.64 1.43 17.62
C ILE A 183 -8.90 2.02 16.43
N ASN A 184 -9.53 2.02 15.27
CA ASN A 184 -8.97 2.62 14.06
C ASN A 184 -8.48 4.05 14.29
N TRP A 185 -7.32 4.36 13.76
CA TRP A 185 -6.79 5.72 13.77
C TRP A 185 -5.96 6.01 12.53
N CYS A 186 -5.85 7.28 12.20
CA CYS A 186 -5.00 7.77 11.13
C CYS A 186 -4.20 8.97 11.61
N ASN A 187 -2.92 9.00 11.26
CA ASN A 187 -2.05 10.15 11.47
C ASN A 187 -1.59 10.71 10.12
N LEU A 188 -1.76 12.01 9.93
CA LEU A 188 -1.16 12.76 8.83
C LEU A 188 -0.05 13.65 9.39
N SER A 189 1.18 13.45 8.96
CA SER A 189 2.34 14.22 9.44
C SER A 189 2.43 14.28 10.98
N ASN A 190 2.25 13.12 11.64
CA ASN A 190 2.27 12.93 13.08
C ASN A 190 1.11 13.58 13.87
N LYS A 191 0.11 14.11 13.20
CA LYS A 191 -1.13 14.59 13.86
C LYS A 191 -2.26 13.58 13.62
N ARG A 192 -2.92 13.15 14.69
CA ARG A 192 -4.09 12.27 14.59
C ARG A 192 -5.20 12.99 13.84
N THR A 193 -5.76 12.35 12.83
CA THR A 193 -6.89 12.84 12.05
C THR A 193 -8.00 11.80 12.00
N LYS A 194 -9.24 12.26 12.03
CA LYS A 194 -10.43 11.46 11.72
C LYS A 194 -11.04 11.85 10.37
N SER A 195 -10.43 12.83 9.70
CA SER A 195 -10.89 13.32 8.42
C SER A 195 -10.31 12.50 7.28
N ASN A 196 -11.10 12.31 6.24
CA ASN A 196 -10.67 11.71 4.99
C ASN A 196 -9.44 12.43 4.42
N ILE A 197 -8.56 11.67 3.78
CA ILE A 197 -7.45 12.23 3.00
C ILE A 197 -7.91 12.28 1.55
N PRO A 198 -8.27 13.46 1.03
CA PRO A 198 -8.89 13.60 -0.28
C PRO A 198 -8.13 12.82 -1.35
N ASN A 199 -8.86 12.10 -2.20
CA ASN A 199 -8.35 11.29 -3.31
C ASN A 199 -7.46 10.08 -2.92
N ILE A 200 -7.14 9.89 -1.63
CA ILE A 200 -6.26 8.81 -1.15
C ILE A 200 -7.06 7.76 -0.38
N MET A 201 -7.77 8.18 0.66
CA MET A 201 -8.59 7.28 1.48
C MET A 201 -9.74 8.00 2.19
N ASP A 202 -10.86 7.32 2.31
CA ASP A 202 -11.90 7.66 3.24
C ASP A 202 -11.63 6.95 4.57
N ILE A 203 -11.79 7.69 5.66
CA ILE A 203 -11.45 7.27 7.02
C ILE A 203 -12.71 7.30 7.86
N GLY A 204 -13.12 6.14 8.32
CA GLY A 204 -14.26 5.95 9.21
C GLY A 204 -13.96 4.83 10.19
N ARG A 205 -15.00 4.08 10.56
CA ARG A 205 -14.85 2.78 11.20
C ARG A 205 -14.02 1.88 10.28
N ASP A 206 -14.40 1.80 9.02
CA ASP A 206 -13.74 1.07 7.95
C ASP A 206 -12.86 1.99 7.12
N THR A 207 -12.13 1.41 6.16
CA THR A 207 -11.23 2.19 5.32
C THR A 207 -11.47 1.93 3.84
N LYS A 208 -11.67 3.00 3.06
CA LYS A 208 -11.70 2.93 1.60
C LYS A 208 -10.40 3.48 1.03
N LEU A 209 -9.63 2.64 0.35
CA LEU A 209 -8.40 3.02 -0.35
C LEU A 209 -8.71 3.24 -1.82
N TYR A 210 -8.56 4.47 -2.31
CA TYR A 210 -8.69 4.79 -3.75
C TYR A 210 -7.42 4.43 -4.49
N ILE A 211 -7.55 3.86 -5.68
CA ILE A 211 -6.44 3.34 -6.47
C ILE A 211 -6.53 3.88 -7.90
N SER A 212 -5.40 4.34 -8.43
CA SER A 212 -5.25 4.75 -9.82
C SER A 212 -4.10 4.02 -10.48
N ARG A 213 -4.32 3.60 -11.74
CA ARG A 213 -3.31 2.97 -12.59
C ARG A 213 -2.39 4.02 -13.21
N ILE A 214 -1.10 3.72 -13.20
CA ILE A 214 -0.10 4.41 -14.00
C ILE A 214 0.31 3.48 -15.13
N SER A 215 -0.09 3.83 -16.34
CA SER A 215 0.35 3.13 -17.56
C SER A 215 1.69 3.70 -18.02
N ILE A 216 2.45 2.88 -18.77
CA ILE A 216 3.73 3.27 -19.38
C ILE A 216 3.44 4.17 -20.59
#